data_b5aa178e2598f7028d9b01456328ba2a
#
_entry.id   b5aa178e2598f7028d9b01456328ba2a
#
_cell.length_a   1.000
_cell.length_b   1.000
_cell.length_c   1.000
_cell.angle_alpha   90.00
_cell.angle_beta   90.00
_cell.angle_gamma   90.00
#
_symmetry.space_group_name_H-M   'P 1'
#
loop_
_entity.id
_entity.type
_entity.pdbx_description
1 polymer ?
#
loop_
_entity_poly.entity_id
_entity_poly.type
_entity_poly.pdbx_seq_one_letter_code
_entity_poly.pdbx_strand_id
1 'polypeptide(L)'
;MPHYDTRNYYLEQLSPNCLDELRGKMIRSLIRSKTFNEARIAGGYWRIILDGTGLFHFKERHCENCLKAVHINEDKSKRIDYYHKVLEAKLILNDKIIVSLGTEFIENENEDVTKQDCEQNAAKRLLARIKKQYPRLKICILGDALYAAESIMQICRNNEWKYILNKNDGNQKNISKDYEYIKAAEEKYYEVNYKLEKGKSCFVNHVEEVTGKKEIF
;
A
#
# COMPACT_ATOMS: atom_id res chain seq x y z
N MET A 1 11.97 -5.00 -35.38
CA MET A 1 11.90 -5.27 -33.93
C MET A 1 12.57 -6.61 -33.65
N PRO A 2 13.30 -6.78 -32.52
CA PRO A 2 13.90 -8.06 -32.17
C PRO A 2 12.83 -9.15 -32.04
N HIS A 3 13.17 -10.40 -32.37
CA HIS A 3 12.29 -11.54 -32.18
C HIS A 3 11.88 -11.69 -30.73
N TYR A 4 10.73 -12.31 -30.47
CA TYR A 4 10.19 -12.52 -29.12
C TYR A 4 11.19 -13.23 -28.19
N ASP A 5 11.81 -14.32 -28.65
CA ASP A 5 12.78 -15.08 -27.87
C ASP A 5 14.02 -14.26 -27.51
N THR A 6 14.50 -13.39 -28.40
CA THR A 6 15.61 -12.48 -28.12
C THR A 6 15.28 -11.49 -27.01
N ARG A 7 14.04 -11.00 -26.99
CA ARG A 7 13.57 -10.10 -25.92
C ARG A 7 13.45 -10.82 -24.58
N ASN A 8 12.89 -12.03 -24.59
CA ASN A 8 12.77 -12.84 -23.37
C ASN A 8 14.14 -13.17 -22.79
N TYR A 9 15.05 -13.67 -23.62
CA TYR A 9 16.42 -13.97 -23.22
C TYR A 9 17.13 -12.75 -22.60
N TYR A 10 16.92 -11.56 -23.17
CA TYR A 10 17.49 -10.33 -22.62
C TYR A 10 16.83 -9.93 -21.29
N LEU A 11 15.50 -10.05 -21.18
CA LEU A 11 14.77 -9.72 -19.96
C LEU A 11 15.12 -10.66 -18.80
N GLU A 12 15.35 -11.92 -19.06
CA GLU A 12 15.78 -12.91 -18.05
C GLU A 12 17.15 -12.59 -17.45
N GLN A 13 18.00 -11.89 -18.20
CA GLN A 13 19.33 -11.49 -17.74
C GLN A 13 19.34 -10.13 -17.01
N LEU A 14 18.25 -9.36 -17.11
CA LEU A 14 18.17 -8.06 -16.43
C LEU A 14 17.93 -8.24 -14.94
N SER A 15 18.80 -7.66 -14.13
CA SER A 15 18.54 -7.54 -12.70
C SER A 15 17.30 -6.66 -12.47
N PRO A 16 16.32 -7.09 -11.65
CA PRO A 16 15.19 -6.25 -11.24
C PRO A 16 15.62 -4.89 -10.66
N ASN A 17 16.77 -4.83 -10.01
CA ASN A 17 17.32 -3.58 -9.46
C ASN A 17 17.64 -2.55 -10.56
N CYS A 18 18.11 -2.98 -11.74
CA CYS A 18 18.37 -2.06 -12.87
C CYS A 18 17.07 -1.40 -13.35
N LEU A 19 15.97 -2.15 -13.38
CA LEU A 19 14.66 -1.64 -13.76
C LEU A 19 14.12 -0.66 -12.68
N ASP A 20 14.32 -0.97 -11.42
CA ASP A 20 13.93 -0.10 -10.30
C ASP A 20 14.71 1.23 -10.31
N GLU A 21 16.01 1.19 -10.59
CA GLU A 21 16.83 2.38 -10.76
C GLU A 21 16.40 3.24 -11.95
N LEU A 22 16.10 2.62 -13.09
CA LEU A 22 15.59 3.31 -14.28
C LEU A 22 14.26 4.00 -13.98
N ARG A 23 13.32 3.26 -13.39
CA ARG A 23 12.05 3.82 -12.92
C ARG A 23 12.28 5.01 -11.98
N GLY A 24 13.18 4.87 -11.01
CA GLY A 24 13.53 5.94 -10.09
C GLY A 24 14.07 7.19 -10.78
N LYS A 25 14.88 7.04 -11.83
CA LYS A 25 15.38 8.17 -12.65
C LYS A 25 14.23 8.85 -13.40
N MET A 26 13.34 8.08 -14.02
CA MET A 26 12.18 8.60 -14.75
C MET A 26 11.23 9.38 -13.82
N ILE A 27 10.91 8.83 -12.66
CA ILE A 27 10.05 9.48 -11.66
C ILE A 27 10.68 10.78 -11.14
N ARG A 28 11.98 10.78 -10.84
CA ARG A 28 12.68 12.02 -10.43
C ARG A 28 12.63 13.09 -11.51
N SER A 29 12.81 12.71 -12.77
CA SER A 29 12.70 13.63 -13.91
C SER A 29 11.29 14.21 -14.01
N LEU A 30 10.27 13.35 -13.89
CA LEU A 30 8.86 13.74 -13.92
C LEU A 30 8.52 14.74 -12.78
N ILE A 31 8.96 14.47 -11.56
CA ILE A 31 8.73 15.37 -10.42
C ILE A 31 9.44 16.72 -10.61
N ARG A 32 10.67 16.69 -11.14
CA ARG A 32 11.46 17.91 -11.40
C ARG A 32 10.90 18.77 -12.52
N SER A 33 10.24 18.19 -13.52
CA SER A 33 9.61 18.94 -14.61
C SER A 33 8.49 19.87 -14.15
N LYS A 34 7.95 19.64 -12.95
CA LYS A 34 6.82 20.37 -12.35
C LYS A 34 5.51 20.28 -13.16
N THR A 35 5.46 19.48 -14.21
CA THR A 35 4.30 19.32 -15.11
C THR A 35 3.04 18.91 -14.35
N PHE A 36 3.20 18.16 -13.28
CA PHE A 36 2.08 17.62 -12.48
C PHE A 36 2.00 18.24 -11.09
N ASN A 37 2.45 19.47 -10.90
CA ASN A 37 2.39 20.11 -9.58
C ASN A 37 0.96 20.25 -9.02
N GLU A 38 -0.03 20.36 -9.90
CA GLU A 38 -1.46 20.41 -9.55
C GLU A 38 -1.98 19.08 -8.94
N ALA A 39 -1.26 17.98 -9.16
CA ALA A 39 -1.58 16.68 -8.53
C ALA A 39 -1.35 16.65 -7.02
N ARG A 40 -0.62 17.64 -6.48
CA ARG A 40 -0.35 17.72 -5.06
C ARG A 40 -1.59 18.19 -4.30
N ILE A 41 -1.83 17.57 -3.18
CA ILE A 41 -2.85 18.02 -2.22
C ILE A 41 -2.30 19.14 -1.30
N ALA A 42 -3.16 19.70 -0.46
CA ALA A 42 -2.82 20.76 0.49
C ALA A 42 -1.52 20.47 1.25
N GLY A 43 -0.67 21.49 1.39
CA GLY A 43 0.68 21.34 1.97
C GLY A 43 1.74 20.78 1.03
N GLY A 44 1.41 20.52 -0.25
CA GLY A 44 2.34 20.08 -1.29
C GLY A 44 2.67 18.59 -1.26
N TYR A 45 1.77 17.77 -0.71
CA TYR A 45 1.94 16.31 -0.63
C TYR A 45 1.53 15.61 -1.92
N TRP A 46 2.30 14.61 -2.31
CA TRP A 46 1.99 13.68 -3.39
C TRP A 46 1.18 12.50 -2.86
N ARG A 47 0.12 12.14 -3.56
CA ARG A 47 -0.73 11.00 -3.22
C ARG A 47 -0.10 9.72 -3.74
N ILE A 48 0.10 8.74 -2.85
CA ILE A 48 0.63 7.42 -3.19
C ILE A 48 -0.33 6.36 -2.68
N ILE A 49 -0.85 5.52 -3.58
CA ILE A 49 -1.68 4.38 -3.23
C ILE A 49 -0.78 3.18 -2.98
N LEU A 50 -1.02 2.46 -1.88
CA LEU A 50 -0.49 1.13 -1.64
C LEU A 50 -1.57 0.09 -1.96
N ASP A 51 -1.22 -0.88 -2.80
CA ASP A 51 -2.15 -1.93 -3.20
C ASP A 51 -1.40 -3.25 -3.48
N GLY A 52 -1.93 -4.34 -2.92
CA GLY A 52 -1.39 -5.69 -3.12
C GLY A 52 -2.07 -6.37 -4.30
N THR A 53 -1.27 -6.92 -5.23
CA THR A 53 -1.77 -7.60 -6.43
C THR A 53 -1.24 -9.03 -6.51
N GLY A 54 -2.13 -10.01 -6.74
CA GLY A 54 -1.76 -11.38 -7.07
C GLY A 54 -1.19 -11.45 -8.50
N LEU A 55 -0.06 -12.12 -8.66
CA LEU A 55 0.56 -12.32 -9.97
C LEU A 55 0.21 -13.68 -10.57
N PHE A 56 0.42 -14.74 -9.81
CA PHE A 56 0.27 -16.12 -10.25
C PHE A 56 -0.38 -16.95 -9.16
N HIS A 57 -1.11 -17.98 -9.58
CA HIS A 57 -1.76 -18.93 -8.70
C HIS A 57 -1.63 -20.33 -9.31
N PHE A 58 -1.10 -21.28 -8.55
CA PHE A 58 -0.81 -22.64 -9.01
C PHE A 58 -1.31 -23.68 -8.02
N LYS A 59 -1.75 -24.81 -8.51
CA LYS A 59 -2.18 -25.94 -7.68
C LYS A 59 -1.07 -26.94 -7.40
N GLU A 60 -0.18 -27.16 -8.37
CA GLU A 60 0.83 -28.20 -8.32
C GLU A 60 2.25 -27.65 -8.46
N ARG A 61 2.46 -26.73 -9.43
CA ARG A 61 3.78 -26.14 -9.67
C ARG A 61 4.05 -25.04 -8.66
N HIS A 62 5.22 -25.04 -8.05
CA HIS A 62 5.64 -24.00 -7.11
C HIS A 62 7.15 -23.86 -7.11
N CYS A 63 7.63 -22.74 -6.63
CA CYS A 63 9.03 -22.49 -6.31
C CYS A 63 9.18 -22.36 -4.78
N GLU A 64 10.39 -22.32 -4.30
CA GLU A 64 10.71 -22.21 -2.87
C GLU A 64 10.18 -20.91 -2.22
N ASN A 65 10.00 -19.86 -3.01
CA ASN A 65 9.56 -18.54 -2.53
C ASN A 65 8.03 -18.35 -2.57
N CYS A 66 7.27 -19.35 -3.04
CA CYS A 66 5.81 -19.24 -3.11
C CYS A 66 5.17 -19.05 -1.74
N LEU A 67 4.14 -18.21 -1.70
CA LEU A 67 3.18 -18.18 -0.60
C LEU A 67 2.24 -19.37 -0.73
N LYS A 68 1.75 -19.89 0.41
CA LYS A 68 0.89 -21.07 0.49
C LYS A 68 -0.46 -20.71 1.11
N ALA A 69 -1.55 -21.10 0.46
CA ALA A 69 -2.89 -21.08 1.04
C ALA A 69 -3.37 -22.51 1.27
N VAL A 70 -3.65 -22.86 2.52
CA VAL A 70 -4.13 -24.18 2.90
C VAL A 70 -5.64 -24.15 2.99
N HIS A 71 -6.31 -24.93 2.15
CA HIS A 71 -7.75 -25.13 2.16
C HIS A 71 -8.06 -26.49 2.79
N ILE A 72 -8.99 -26.51 3.73
CA ILE A 72 -9.51 -27.73 4.34
C ILE A 72 -10.88 -27.99 3.71
N ASN A 73 -11.02 -29.09 2.99
CA ASN A 73 -12.27 -29.50 2.38
C ASN A 73 -13.23 -30.10 3.44
N GLU A 74 -14.48 -30.33 3.10
CA GLU A 74 -15.48 -30.91 3.98
C GLU A 74 -15.12 -32.34 4.42
N ASP A 75 -14.43 -33.09 3.59
CA ASP A 75 -13.90 -34.43 3.88
C ASP A 75 -12.62 -34.42 4.72
N LYS A 76 -12.20 -33.27 5.24
CA LYS A 76 -10.95 -33.00 5.97
C LYS A 76 -9.66 -33.19 5.15
N SER A 77 -9.74 -33.42 3.85
CA SER A 77 -8.57 -33.38 2.99
C SER A 77 -8.01 -31.96 2.90
N LYS A 78 -6.69 -31.86 2.77
CA LYS A 78 -6.00 -30.56 2.64
C LYS A 78 -5.61 -30.35 1.19
N ARG A 79 -5.95 -29.18 0.66
CA ARG A 79 -5.45 -28.67 -0.62
C ARG A 79 -4.55 -27.48 -0.34
N ILE A 80 -3.40 -27.45 -0.96
CA ILE A 80 -2.46 -26.34 -0.89
C ILE A 80 -2.46 -25.65 -2.25
N ASP A 81 -2.75 -24.36 -2.24
CA ASP A 81 -2.61 -23.50 -3.41
C ASP A 81 -1.36 -22.63 -3.23
N TYR A 82 -0.53 -22.53 -4.26
CA TYR A 82 0.69 -21.74 -4.27
C TYR A 82 0.48 -20.47 -5.08
N TYR A 83 0.99 -19.35 -4.60
CA TYR A 83 0.78 -18.08 -5.27
C TYR A 83 1.92 -17.09 -5.04
N HIS A 84 2.03 -16.13 -5.95
CA HIS A 84 2.90 -14.97 -5.81
C HIS A 84 2.07 -13.69 -5.74
N LYS A 85 2.51 -12.77 -4.90
CA LYS A 85 1.93 -11.45 -4.77
C LYS A 85 3.00 -10.38 -4.85
N VAL A 86 2.60 -9.19 -5.25
CA VAL A 86 3.42 -7.98 -5.14
C VAL A 86 2.62 -6.89 -4.45
N LEU A 87 3.32 -6.05 -3.73
CA LEU A 87 2.82 -4.79 -3.27
C LEU A 87 3.35 -3.69 -4.17
N GLU A 88 2.48 -2.83 -4.65
CA GLU A 88 2.84 -1.70 -5.47
C GLU A 88 2.50 -0.37 -4.83
N ALA A 89 3.44 0.57 -4.90
CA ALA A 89 3.21 1.96 -4.56
C ALA A 89 2.99 2.75 -5.86
N LYS A 90 1.80 3.33 -6.02
CA LYS A 90 1.38 4.05 -7.23
C LYS A 90 1.26 5.54 -6.95
N LEU A 91 2.00 6.35 -7.69
CA LEU A 91 1.94 7.81 -7.62
C LEU A 91 0.82 8.32 -8.52
N ILE A 92 -0.12 9.06 -7.94
CA ILE A 92 -1.24 9.67 -8.66
C ILE A 92 -0.78 11.03 -9.21
N LEU A 93 -0.80 11.19 -10.52
CA LEU A 93 -0.45 12.44 -11.21
C LEU A 93 -1.70 13.23 -11.64
N ASN A 94 -2.75 12.54 -12.00
CA ASN A 94 -4.09 13.09 -12.25
C ASN A 94 -5.10 11.94 -12.31
N ASP A 95 -6.35 12.21 -12.67
CA ASP A 95 -7.42 11.20 -12.71
C ASP A 95 -7.21 10.12 -13.79
N LYS A 96 -6.29 10.32 -14.73
CA LYS A 96 -6.02 9.40 -15.86
C LYS A 96 -4.62 8.81 -15.81
N ILE A 97 -3.68 9.43 -15.09
CA ILE A 97 -2.27 9.05 -15.09
C ILE A 97 -1.85 8.67 -13.69
N ILE A 98 -1.56 7.40 -13.54
CA ILE A 98 -1.01 6.80 -12.34
C ILE A 98 0.27 6.07 -12.75
N VAL A 99 1.36 6.29 -12.03
CA VAL A 99 2.65 5.68 -12.34
C VAL A 99 3.20 4.88 -11.16
N SER A 100 3.86 3.76 -11.45
CA SER A 100 4.50 2.94 -10.42
C SER A 100 5.69 3.69 -9.82
N LEU A 101 5.66 3.89 -8.51
CA LEU A 101 6.75 4.48 -7.73
C LEU A 101 7.72 3.42 -7.20
N GLY A 102 7.20 2.25 -6.87
CA GLY A 102 7.96 1.13 -6.35
C GLY A 102 7.13 -0.14 -6.26
N THR A 103 7.79 -1.28 -6.39
CA THR A 103 7.18 -2.61 -6.30
C THR A 103 7.97 -3.45 -5.30
N GLU A 104 7.30 -4.17 -4.43
CA GLU A 104 7.90 -5.09 -3.47
C GLU A 104 7.28 -6.47 -3.61
N PHE A 105 8.10 -7.51 -3.72
CA PHE A 105 7.61 -8.88 -3.74
C PHE A 105 7.19 -9.32 -2.33
N ILE A 106 6.07 -10.03 -2.26
CA ILE A 106 5.59 -10.68 -1.06
C ILE A 106 5.86 -12.17 -1.27
N GLU A 107 6.94 -12.64 -0.69
CA GLU A 107 7.45 -13.97 -0.93
C GLU A 107 8.15 -14.54 0.30
N ASN A 108 8.17 -15.86 0.43
CA ASN A 108 8.87 -16.54 1.48
C ASN A 108 10.38 -16.59 1.17
N GLU A 109 11.22 -16.60 2.19
CA GLU A 109 12.66 -16.77 2.03
C GLU A 109 13.02 -18.18 1.54
N ASN A 110 12.23 -19.18 1.93
CA ASN A 110 12.35 -20.58 1.53
C ASN A 110 11.02 -21.32 1.77
N GLU A 111 10.98 -22.60 1.44
CA GLU A 111 9.77 -23.42 1.54
C GLU A 111 9.34 -23.75 2.98
N ASP A 112 10.28 -23.74 3.93
CA ASP A 112 10.10 -24.21 5.32
C ASP A 112 9.88 -23.09 6.33
N VAL A 113 9.48 -21.90 5.88
CA VAL A 113 9.22 -20.77 6.79
C VAL A 113 8.08 -21.08 7.76
N THR A 114 8.28 -20.78 9.04
CA THR A 114 7.26 -20.93 10.08
C THR A 114 6.14 -19.90 9.93
N LYS A 115 6.46 -18.71 9.41
CA LYS A 115 5.53 -17.61 9.16
C LYS A 115 5.77 -17.02 7.78
N GLN A 116 4.76 -17.09 6.96
CA GLN A 116 4.82 -16.52 5.61
C GLN A 116 4.91 -14.99 5.63
N ASP A 117 5.54 -14.44 4.59
CA ASP A 117 5.55 -13.00 4.37
C ASP A 117 4.14 -12.45 4.10
N CYS A 118 3.95 -11.17 4.30
CA CYS A 118 2.64 -10.54 4.16
C CYS A 118 2.76 -9.10 3.65
N GLU A 119 1.64 -8.57 3.17
CA GLU A 119 1.56 -7.21 2.63
C GLU A 119 2.04 -6.13 3.60
N GLN A 120 1.79 -6.27 4.90
CA GLN A 120 2.26 -5.31 5.90
C GLN A 120 3.79 -5.29 6.01
N ASN A 121 4.45 -6.45 5.95
CA ASN A 121 5.91 -6.53 5.97
C ASN A 121 6.50 -5.95 4.67
N ALA A 122 5.92 -6.31 3.54
CA ALA A 122 6.29 -5.74 2.24
C ALA A 122 6.11 -4.22 2.22
N ALA A 123 5.02 -3.69 2.82
CA ALA A 123 4.79 -2.26 2.92
C ALA A 123 5.91 -1.54 3.70
N LYS A 124 6.36 -2.12 4.82
CA LYS A 124 7.48 -1.55 5.59
C LYS A 124 8.76 -1.47 4.76
N ARG A 125 9.10 -2.54 4.04
CA ARG A 125 10.28 -2.59 3.16
C ARG A 125 10.16 -1.58 2.01
N LEU A 126 9.01 -1.55 1.36
CA LEU A 126 8.73 -0.64 0.24
C LEU A 126 8.80 0.83 0.67
N LEU A 127 8.16 1.20 1.79
CA LEU A 127 8.17 2.58 2.31
C LEU A 127 9.57 3.02 2.71
N ALA A 128 10.38 2.15 3.32
CA ALA A 128 11.78 2.43 3.64
C ALA A 128 12.61 2.70 2.36
N ARG A 129 12.41 1.89 1.30
CA ARG A 129 13.05 2.07 0.00
C ARG A 129 12.61 3.37 -0.68
N ILE A 130 11.32 3.70 -0.66
CA ILE A 130 10.78 4.95 -1.19
C ILE A 130 11.41 6.16 -0.47
N LYS A 131 11.52 6.12 0.86
CA LYS A 131 12.20 7.20 1.62
C LYS A 131 13.65 7.37 1.22
N LYS A 132 14.37 6.27 1.01
CA LYS A 132 15.77 6.31 0.55
C LYS A 132 15.90 6.87 -0.88
N GLN A 133 14.99 6.49 -1.78
CA GLN A 133 15.01 6.95 -3.18
C GLN A 133 14.54 8.40 -3.34
N TYR A 134 13.60 8.86 -2.50
CA TYR A 134 12.97 10.18 -2.56
C TYR A 134 12.96 10.88 -1.20
N PRO A 135 14.11 11.20 -0.60
CA PRO A 135 14.24 11.61 0.80
C PRO A 135 13.50 12.91 1.14
N ARG A 136 13.27 13.79 0.15
CA ARG A 136 12.62 15.10 0.32
C ARG A 136 11.17 15.13 -0.17
N LEU A 137 10.65 14.01 -0.64
CA LEU A 137 9.30 13.96 -1.18
C LEU A 137 8.30 13.98 -0.04
N LYS A 138 7.39 14.96 -0.05
CA LYS A 138 6.25 14.99 0.84
C LYS A 138 5.19 14.04 0.32
N ILE A 139 4.85 13.02 1.08
CA ILE A 139 3.98 11.92 0.67
C ILE A 139 2.73 11.87 1.55
N CYS A 140 1.58 11.63 0.92
CA CYS A 140 0.36 11.20 1.56
C CYS A 140 0.05 9.77 1.10
N ILE A 141 0.14 8.81 2.01
CA ILE A 141 -0.17 7.40 1.76
C ILE A 141 -1.68 7.20 1.74
N LEU A 142 -2.16 6.52 0.71
CA LEU A 142 -3.54 6.07 0.58
C LEU A 142 -3.53 4.54 0.61
N GLY A 143 -4.41 3.94 1.40
CA GLY A 143 -4.49 2.49 1.48
C GLY A 143 -5.82 2.00 2.05
N ASP A 144 -6.05 0.72 1.91
CA ASP A 144 -7.20 0.07 2.52
C ASP A 144 -6.97 -0.19 4.04
N ALA A 145 -7.92 -0.85 4.67
CA ALA A 145 -7.88 -1.15 6.11
C ALA A 145 -6.74 -2.10 6.51
N LEU A 146 -6.12 -2.81 5.58
CA LEU A 146 -4.98 -3.68 5.85
C LEU A 146 -3.73 -2.87 6.23
N TYR A 147 -3.58 -1.67 5.65
CA TYR A 147 -2.47 -0.76 5.94
C TYR A 147 -2.74 0.16 7.13
N ALA A 148 -3.96 0.17 7.67
CA ALA A 148 -4.31 0.91 8.88
C ALA A 148 -3.75 0.25 10.15
N ALA A 149 -2.46 -0.03 10.15
CA ALA A 149 -1.71 -0.64 11.25
C ALA A 149 -0.77 0.39 11.87
N GLU A 150 -0.64 0.39 13.20
CA GLU A 150 0.22 1.32 13.94
C GLU A 150 1.64 1.37 13.39
N SER A 151 2.18 0.22 12.96
CA SER A 151 3.52 0.17 12.38
C SER A 151 3.67 0.95 11.07
N ILE A 152 2.63 1.03 10.24
CA ILE A 152 2.64 1.82 9.00
C ILE A 152 2.44 3.30 9.33
N MET A 153 1.49 3.62 10.20
CA MET A 153 1.25 4.99 10.67
C MET A 153 2.49 5.58 11.34
N GLN A 154 3.22 4.79 12.14
CA GLN A 154 4.47 5.21 12.77
C GLN A 154 5.56 5.51 11.71
N ILE A 155 5.67 4.73 10.63
CA ILE A 155 6.58 5.04 9.52
C ILE A 155 6.20 6.38 8.88
N CYS A 156 4.92 6.64 8.68
CA CYS A 156 4.46 7.91 8.14
C CYS A 156 4.83 9.08 9.07
N ARG A 157 4.54 8.98 10.36
CA ARG A 157 4.90 10.00 11.37
C ARG A 157 6.41 10.29 11.39
N ASN A 158 7.24 9.25 11.44
CA ASN A 158 8.70 9.38 11.46
C ASN A 158 9.28 10.03 10.21
N ASN A 159 8.57 9.97 9.09
CA ASN A 159 8.98 10.56 7.82
C ASN A 159 8.30 11.90 7.51
N GLU A 160 7.46 12.42 8.42
CA GLU A 160 6.61 13.61 8.21
C GLU A 160 5.66 13.44 7.00
N TRP A 161 5.24 12.22 6.76
CA TRP A 161 4.26 11.88 5.73
C TRP A 161 2.85 11.94 6.31
N LYS A 162 1.89 12.23 5.44
CA LYS A 162 0.46 12.11 5.75
C LYS A 162 -0.05 10.75 5.32
N TYR A 163 -1.21 10.36 5.83
CA TYR A 163 -1.89 9.14 5.38
C TYR A 163 -3.41 9.32 5.44
N ILE A 164 -4.11 8.62 4.55
CA ILE A 164 -5.55 8.45 4.51
C ILE A 164 -5.77 6.94 4.32
N LEU A 165 -6.20 6.28 5.37
CA LEU A 165 -6.35 4.83 5.40
C LEU A 165 -7.81 4.50 5.73
N ASN A 166 -8.37 3.53 5.01
CA ASN A 166 -9.70 3.04 5.34
C ASN A 166 -9.65 2.36 6.71
N LYS A 167 -10.69 2.60 7.50
CA LYS A 167 -10.84 1.96 8.78
C LYS A 167 -11.68 0.69 8.65
N ASN A 168 -11.27 -0.36 9.37
CA ASN A 168 -12.08 -1.56 9.57
C ASN A 168 -12.37 -1.71 11.06
N ASP A 169 -13.64 -1.86 11.43
CA ASP A 169 -14.11 -1.93 12.82
C ASP A 169 -13.47 -3.07 13.63
N GLY A 170 -12.95 -4.10 12.97
CA GLY A 170 -12.27 -5.23 13.62
C GLY A 170 -10.92 -4.89 14.23
N ASN A 171 -10.16 -3.98 13.62
CA ASN A 171 -8.73 -3.77 13.95
C ASN A 171 -8.45 -2.54 14.83
N GLN A 172 -9.39 -1.61 14.95
CA GLN A 172 -9.19 -0.33 15.65
C GLN A 172 -10.37 0.03 16.55
N LYS A 173 -10.69 -0.87 17.48
CA LYS A 173 -11.85 -0.74 18.39
C LYS A 173 -11.82 0.53 19.23
N ASN A 174 -10.64 1.02 19.62
CA ASN A 174 -10.51 2.24 20.43
C ASN A 174 -10.86 3.47 19.59
N ILE A 175 -10.31 3.60 18.39
CA ILE A 175 -10.63 4.71 17.47
C ILE A 175 -12.13 4.72 17.13
N SER A 176 -12.78 3.55 17.00
CA SER A 176 -14.22 3.48 16.78
C SER A 176 -15.01 4.04 17.97
N LYS A 177 -14.60 3.71 19.19
CA LYS A 177 -15.25 4.22 20.39
C LYS A 177 -15.05 5.74 20.53
N ASP A 178 -13.83 6.22 20.32
CA ASP A 178 -13.52 7.64 20.41
C ASP A 178 -14.28 8.44 19.34
N TYR A 179 -14.39 7.88 18.11
CA TYR A 179 -15.24 8.46 17.07
C TYR A 179 -16.71 8.59 17.49
N GLU A 180 -17.31 7.54 18.08
CA GLU A 180 -18.71 7.60 18.54
C GLU A 180 -18.89 8.61 19.69
N TYR A 181 -17.91 8.74 20.60
CA TYR A 181 -17.93 9.75 21.65
C TYR A 181 -17.85 11.18 21.09
N ILE A 182 -16.97 11.44 20.14
CA ILE A 182 -16.82 12.75 19.49
C ILE A 182 -18.08 13.08 18.70
N LYS A 183 -18.60 12.11 17.95
CA LYS A 183 -19.85 12.25 17.18
C LYS A 183 -21.04 12.61 18.08
N ALA A 184 -21.09 12.06 19.29
CA ALA A 184 -22.15 12.37 20.26
C ALA A 184 -21.96 13.71 20.97
N ALA A 185 -20.71 14.21 21.08
CA ALA A 185 -20.36 15.42 21.82
C ALA A 185 -20.31 16.67 20.95
N GLU A 186 -20.09 16.57 19.64
CA GLU A 186 -19.97 17.73 18.75
C GLU A 186 -21.32 18.09 18.11
N GLU A 187 -21.85 19.30 18.43
CA GLU A 187 -23.01 19.87 17.74
C GLU A 187 -22.73 20.22 16.27
N LYS A 188 -21.46 20.23 15.82
CA LYS A 188 -21.03 20.49 14.45
C LYS A 188 -20.42 19.24 13.80
N TYR A 189 -21.22 18.26 13.61
CA TYR A 189 -20.90 17.09 12.86
C TYR A 189 -21.15 17.36 11.35
N TYR A 190 -20.10 17.31 10.54
CA TYR A 190 -20.25 17.42 9.08
C TYR A 190 -20.39 16.03 8.46
N GLU A 191 -21.61 15.61 8.21
CA GLU A 191 -21.89 14.46 7.36
C GLU A 191 -21.78 14.91 5.90
N VAL A 192 -20.69 14.58 5.24
CA VAL A 192 -20.55 14.80 3.79
C VAL A 192 -21.05 13.56 3.06
N ASN A 193 -22.27 13.65 2.53
CA ASN A 193 -22.84 12.63 1.66
C ASN A 193 -22.17 12.74 0.27
N TYR A 194 -21.10 12.03 0.03
CA TYR A 194 -20.68 11.74 -1.33
C TYR A 194 -21.68 10.71 -1.91
N LYS A 195 -22.40 11.10 -2.97
CA LYS A 195 -23.08 10.15 -3.86
C LYS A 195 -22.04 9.35 -4.65
N LEU A 196 -21.30 8.51 -3.98
CA LEU A 196 -20.83 7.28 -4.57
C LEU A 196 -22.04 6.34 -4.52
N GLU A 197 -22.33 5.65 -5.59
CA GLU A 197 -23.52 4.80 -5.74
C GLU A 197 -23.71 3.73 -4.64
N LYS A 198 -22.78 3.58 -3.71
CA LYS A 198 -22.82 2.70 -2.54
C LYS A 198 -21.97 3.25 -1.39
N GLY A 199 -22.55 4.08 -0.54
CA GLY A 199 -21.96 4.36 0.77
C GLY A 199 -22.09 5.80 1.27
N LYS A 200 -22.17 5.95 2.57
CA LYS A 200 -22.04 7.23 3.29
C LYS A 200 -20.61 7.30 3.84
N SER A 201 -19.96 8.43 3.63
CA SER A 201 -18.65 8.71 4.24
C SER A 201 -18.78 9.82 5.25
N CYS A 202 -18.25 9.59 6.46
CA CYS A 202 -18.24 10.55 7.55
C CYS A 202 -16.80 11.00 7.81
N PHE A 203 -16.62 12.29 8.11
CA PHE A 203 -15.31 12.85 8.47
C PHE A 203 -15.36 13.43 9.88
N VAL A 204 -14.35 13.15 10.66
CA VAL A 204 -14.07 13.82 11.93
C VAL A 204 -12.74 14.53 11.78
N ASN A 205 -12.73 15.84 12.08
CA ASN A 205 -11.53 16.65 11.86
C ASN A 205 -10.40 16.34 12.84
N HIS A 206 -10.72 15.75 14.00
CA HIS A 206 -9.75 15.47 15.05
C HIS A 206 -10.25 14.34 15.94
N VAL A 207 -9.44 13.32 16.10
CA VAL A 207 -9.67 12.24 17.07
C VAL A 207 -8.47 12.16 17.98
N GLU A 208 -8.70 12.33 19.29
CA GLU A 208 -7.69 12.08 20.33
C GLU A 208 -7.86 10.65 20.82
N GLU A 209 -6.83 9.84 20.73
CA GLU A 209 -6.85 8.51 21.31
C GLU A 209 -6.79 8.60 22.83
N VAL A 210 -7.53 7.76 23.54
CA VAL A 210 -7.57 7.69 25.04
C VAL A 210 -6.17 7.50 25.66
N THR A 211 -5.19 7.12 24.85
CA THR A 211 -3.78 7.00 25.24
C THR A 211 -3.00 8.32 25.22
N GLY A 212 -3.65 9.46 24.92
CA GLY A 212 -3.02 10.77 24.84
C GLY A 212 -2.21 11.07 23.58
N LYS A 213 -2.28 10.21 22.57
CA LYS A 213 -1.69 10.47 21.24
C LYS A 213 -2.69 11.19 20.36
N LYS A 214 -2.30 12.36 19.84
CA LYS A 214 -3.12 13.11 18.87
C LYS A 214 -2.89 12.55 17.46
N GLU A 215 -3.93 12.06 16.84
CA GLU A 215 -3.93 11.70 15.43
C GLU A 215 -4.85 12.65 14.65
N ILE A 216 -4.30 13.27 13.61
CA ILE A 216 -5.05 14.15 12.69
C ILE A 216 -5.37 13.31 11.47
N PHE A 217 -6.64 13.10 11.22
CA PHE A 217 -7.17 12.43 10.01
C PHE A 217 -7.57 13.46 8.95
#